data_09413a0ad5ab0c3f07a375736a95191f
#
_entry.id   09413a0ad5ab0c3f07a375736a95191f
#
_cell.length_a   1.000
_cell.length_b   1.000
_cell.length_c   1.000
_cell.angle_alpha   90.00
_cell.angle_beta   90.00
_cell.angle_gamma   90.00
#
_symmetry.space_group_name_H-M   'P 1'
#
loop_
_entity.id
_entity.type
_entity.pdbx_description
1 polymer ?
#
loop_
_entity_poly.entity_id
_entity_poly.type
_entity_poly.pdbx_seq_one_letter_code
_entity_poly.pdbx_strand_id
1 'polypeptide(L)'
;MSCTGKTVFRGAEVGEFRCEILGVLENTGPKQSVILARLSGGPLEETGVMQGMSGSPVYVGGRLVGAVAYSFPFSKAPIAGIRPIEEMLAPAPPRQARSAATDPFDLAASLPARQEIEMGTSRLVEISTPLWLSGFTRGAIERFAPRLRAAGLEPVQGAGGGRTRPPAGSPPPLQPGEMISVQLMTGDMSVGADGTVTHVDGRRVYAFGHRFLGAGETEMPFARAEVLALLPSLNTSFKISNAREWLGSITADNATVVAGELNRKARMLPVRIRVANAAPPRQTSSYSMEMVGDRLLTPILVQMAVFSALEATQRIAGISTITLRGKMLVRGGEPLPLSNMYAAELGTPNLVSAAVAAPVAALLQSGFDSLRLAGLELDLEVSNQKRQLQLDGVWSSKRTVRPGESVDITALFLGESGAELTRKATYHVPVGAPPGPLYFTVTDGPSANLSEFRQFLLTPPRSPEQLRAFLTKLRPNDRPYLRVWRSSPTLQVQGENLPLLPPSAGAALLQSAAQQSNSLVAEIRMDPAPWLFSGSRTIQVEVKE
;
A
#
# COMPACT_ATOMS: atom_id res chain seq x y z
N MET A 1 3.43 -22.94 39.22
CA MET A 1 4.92 -22.94 39.13
C MET A 1 5.39 -21.51 38.99
N SER A 2 6.34 -21.06 39.85
CA SER A 2 6.84 -19.67 39.80
C SER A 2 7.74 -19.43 38.59
N CYS A 3 7.62 -18.26 37.97
CA CYS A 3 8.40 -17.78 36.87
C CYS A 3 8.76 -16.30 37.03
N THR A 4 9.70 -15.83 36.25
CA THR A 4 10.09 -14.41 36.13
C THR A 4 10.13 -14.00 34.69
N GLY A 5 9.80 -12.76 34.41
CA GLY A 5 9.94 -12.20 33.05
C GLY A 5 10.64 -10.87 33.06
N LYS A 6 11.10 -10.44 31.88
CA LYS A 6 11.83 -9.19 31.71
C LYS A 6 11.15 -8.29 30.68
N THR A 7 11.08 -7.00 30.97
CA THR A 7 10.56 -5.99 30.03
C THR A 7 11.00 -4.60 30.46
N VAL A 8 10.89 -3.61 29.58
CA VAL A 8 11.11 -2.21 29.92
C VAL A 8 9.80 -1.58 30.39
N PHE A 9 9.78 -1.00 31.59
CA PHE A 9 8.64 -0.22 32.08
C PHE A 9 8.88 1.29 31.98
N ARG A 10 10.15 1.73 32.00
CA ARG A 10 10.52 3.14 31.91
C ARG A 10 11.93 3.30 31.31
N GLY A 11 12.10 4.31 30.45
CA GLY A 11 13.39 4.59 29.81
C GLY A 11 13.83 3.41 28.95
N ALA A 12 15.08 3.02 29.07
CA ALA A 12 15.68 1.86 28.40
C ALA A 12 16.07 0.74 29.39
N GLU A 13 15.75 0.90 30.67
CA GLU A 13 16.14 -0.02 31.72
C GLU A 13 15.22 -1.26 31.73
N VAL A 14 15.83 -2.44 31.66
CA VAL A 14 15.12 -3.71 31.73
C VAL A 14 14.73 -4.00 33.17
N GLY A 15 13.43 -3.98 33.46
CA GLY A 15 12.84 -4.39 34.74
C GLY A 15 12.40 -5.84 34.70
N GLU A 16 12.25 -6.43 35.93
CA GLU A 16 11.72 -7.77 36.09
C GLU A 16 10.28 -7.74 36.61
N PHE A 17 9.48 -8.70 36.18
CA PHE A 17 8.16 -8.99 36.72
C PHE A 17 8.09 -10.45 37.14
N ARG A 18 7.20 -10.75 38.10
CA ARG A 18 6.94 -12.12 38.54
C ARG A 18 5.80 -12.73 37.76
N CYS A 19 5.79 -14.03 37.64
CA CYS A 19 4.67 -14.76 37.06
C CYS A 19 4.46 -16.12 37.72
N GLU A 20 3.24 -16.60 37.59
CA GLU A 20 2.81 -17.93 38.02
C GLU A 20 2.23 -18.67 36.83
N ILE A 21 2.84 -19.79 36.41
CA ILE A 21 2.29 -20.64 35.37
C ILE A 21 1.04 -21.34 35.90
N LEU A 22 -0.07 -21.15 35.19
CA LEU A 22 -1.39 -21.69 35.50
C LEU A 22 -1.63 -23.03 34.80
N GLY A 23 -1.08 -23.21 33.58
CA GLY A 23 -1.26 -24.40 32.76
C GLY A 23 -0.74 -24.21 31.36
N VAL A 24 -0.89 -25.24 30.53
CA VAL A 24 -0.55 -25.23 29.12
C VAL A 24 -1.79 -25.58 28.31
N LEU A 25 -2.11 -24.74 27.32
CA LEU A 25 -3.13 -25.03 26.32
C LEU A 25 -2.42 -25.68 25.12
N GLU A 26 -2.64 -26.97 24.94
CA GLU A 26 -2.04 -27.75 23.86
C GLU A 26 -2.90 -27.65 22.59
N ASN A 27 -2.26 -27.76 21.42
CA ASN A 27 -2.94 -27.79 20.12
C ASN A 27 -3.84 -26.58 19.85
N THR A 28 -3.44 -25.40 20.28
CA THR A 28 -4.13 -24.14 19.98
C THR A 28 -4.05 -23.75 18.51
N GLY A 29 -3.17 -24.39 17.75
CA GLY A 29 -2.99 -24.37 16.32
C GLY A 29 -2.16 -25.58 15.89
N PRO A 30 -1.89 -25.78 14.59
CA PRO A 30 -1.09 -26.90 14.12
C PRO A 30 0.32 -26.86 14.71
N LYS A 31 0.61 -27.79 15.64
CA LYS A 31 1.87 -27.87 16.40
C LYS A 31 2.17 -26.60 17.22
N GLN A 32 1.15 -25.97 17.75
CA GLN A 32 1.30 -24.78 18.59
C GLN A 32 0.62 -24.96 19.93
N SER A 33 1.25 -24.44 20.97
CA SER A 33 0.76 -24.45 22.33
C SER A 33 0.90 -23.06 22.95
N VAL A 34 0.15 -22.79 24.01
CA VAL A 34 0.24 -21.53 24.75
C VAL A 34 0.35 -21.85 26.23
N ILE A 35 1.37 -21.33 26.89
CA ILE A 35 1.53 -21.42 28.34
C ILE A 35 0.75 -20.26 28.96
N LEU A 36 -0.24 -20.55 29.77
CA LEU A 36 -0.98 -19.54 30.53
C LEU A 36 -0.24 -19.19 31.84
N ALA A 37 -0.07 -17.88 32.06
CA ALA A 37 0.55 -17.39 33.29
C ALA A 37 -0.16 -16.13 33.80
N ARG A 38 -0.24 -16.03 35.13
CA ARG A 38 -0.63 -14.81 35.84
C ARG A 38 0.62 -14.00 36.10
N LEU A 39 0.65 -12.76 35.59
CA LEU A 39 1.74 -11.82 35.80
C LEU A 39 1.50 -11.01 37.07
N SER A 40 2.57 -10.51 37.71
CA SER A 40 2.49 -9.66 38.90
C SER A 40 3.77 -8.85 39.09
N GLY A 41 3.66 -7.79 39.91
CA GLY A 41 4.77 -6.90 40.22
C GLY A 41 4.91 -5.71 39.27
N GLY A 42 5.58 -4.68 39.74
CA GLY A 42 5.66 -3.41 39.04
C GLY A 42 4.29 -2.79 38.77
N PRO A 43 4.05 -2.19 37.59
CA PRO A 43 2.80 -1.54 37.26
C PRO A 43 1.69 -2.52 36.80
N LEU A 44 1.96 -3.83 36.73
CA LEU A 44 1.05 -4.81 36.10
C LEU A 44 -0.28 -4.99 36.83
N GLU A 45 -0.37 -4.63 38.10
CA GLU A 45 -1.62 -4.65 38.85
C GLU A 45 -2.60 -3.58 38.38
N GLU A 46 -2.08 -2.43 37.90
CA GLU A 46 -2.87 -1.33 37.35
C GLU A 46 -3.07 -1.44 35.83
N THR A 47 -2.04 -1.86 35.13
CA THR A 47 -2.03 -1.86 33.67
C THR A 47 -2.55 -3.14 33.03
N GLY A 48 -2.49 -4.26 33.75
CA GLY A 48 -2.66 -5.57 33.13
C GLY A 48 -1.52 -5.88 32.14
N VAL A 49 -1.81 -6.79 31.21
CA VAL A 49 -0.90 -7.10 30.09
C VAL A 49 -1.00 -5.99 29.03
N MET A 50 0.12 -5.31 28.77
CA MET A 50 0.16 -4.11 27.93
C MET A 50 0.59 -4.41 26.50
N GLN A 51 0.12 -3.62 25.54
CA GLN A 51 0.73 -3.52 24.22
C GLN A 51 2.19 -3.03 24.35
N GLY A 52 3.10 -3.62 23.57
CA GLY A 52 4.54 -3.42 23.70
C GLY A 52 5.24 -4.38 24.66
N MET A 53 4.49 -5.19 25.45
CA MET A 53 5.05 -6.33 26.20
C MET A 53 5.23 -7.58 25.33
N SER A 54 4.65 -7.62 24.17
CA SER A 54 4.81 -8.74 23.23
C SER A 54 6.29 -9.01 22.97
N GLY A 55 6.74 -10.25 23.16
CA GLY A 55 8.15 -10.63 23.12
C GLY A 55 8.88 -10.63 24.47
N SER A 56 8.28 -10.13 25.54
CA SER A 56 8.92 -10.16 26.88
C SER A 56 9.29 -11.58 27.28
N PRO A 57 10.60 -11.90 27.48
CA PRO A 57 11.06 -13.24 27.79
C PRO A 57 10.59 -13.67 29.17
N VAL A 58 10.23 -14.96 29.30
CA VAL A 58 9.80 -15.59 30.56
C VAL A 58 10.70 -16.76 30.86
N TYR A 59 11.11 -16.85 32.14
CA TYR A 59 12.08 -17.81 32.65
C TYR A 59 11.50 -18.64 33.81
N VAL A 60 11.83 -19.93 33.81
CA VAL A 60 11.57 -20.87 34.92
C VAL A 60 12.90 -21.46 35.33
N GLY A 61 13.28 -21.31 36.62
CA GLY A 61 14.57 -21.80 37.12
C GLY A 61 15.77 -21.28 36.31
N GLY A 62 15.72 -20.04 35.79
CA GLY A 62 16.76 -19.42 34.96
C GLY A 62 16.77 -19.86 33.49
N ARG A 63 15.91 -20.79 33.07
CA ARG A 63 15.80 -21.24 31.69
C ARG A 63 14.70 -20.47 30.96
N LEU A 64 14.99 -19.95 29.75
CA LEU A 64 14.01 -19.28 28.91
C LEU A 64 12.96 -20.31 28.43
N VAL A 65 11.69 -20.10 28.80
CA VAL A 65 10.58 -20.99 28.40
C VAL A 65 9.72 -20.40 27.28
N GLY A 66 9.76 -19.10 27.06
CA GLY A 66 8.99 -18.47 26.00
C GLY A 66 8.89 -16.97 26.15
N ALA A 67 7.94 -16.38 25.44
CA ALA A 67 7.69 -14.94 25.40
C ALA A 67 6.21 -14.61 25.57
N VAL A 68 5.91 -13.51 26.25
CA VAL A 68 4.55 -12.95 26.31
C VAL A 68 4.07 -12.63 24.89
N ALA A 69 2.94 -13.19 24.49
CA ALA A 69 2.41 -13.06 23.14
C ALA A 69 0.91 -12.80 23.08
N TYR A 70 0.17 -13.24 24.09
CA TYR A 70 -1.28 -13.14 24.13
C TYR A 70 -1.77 -12.47 25.41
N SER A 71 -2.96 -11.88 25.33
CA SER A 71 -3.68 -11.30 26.46
C SER A 71 -5.17 -11.60 26.38
N PHE A 72 -5.87 -11.45 27.50
CA PHE A 72 -7.33 -11.44 27.56
C PHE A 72 -7.82 -10.01 27.58
N PRO A 73 -8.53 -9.53 26.55
CA PRO A 73 -9.17 -8.22 26.59
C PRO A 73 -10.14 -8.13 27.77
N PHE A 74 -10.15 -6.98 28.44
CA PHE A 74 -11.01 -6.70 29.60
C PHE A 74 -10.84 -7.66 30.81
N SER A 75 -9.74 -8.38 30.90
CA SER A 75 -9.45 -9.23 32.05
C SER A 75 -9.18 -8.39 33.29
N LYS A 76 -9.79 -8.78 34.44
CA LYS A 76 -9.54 -8.16 35.74
C LYS A 76 -8.16 -8.52 36.32
N ALA A 77 -7.60 -9.63 35.91
CA ALA A 77 -6.28 -10.09 36.32
C ALA A 77 -5.30 -10.08 35.16
N PRO A 78 -4.02 -9.79 35.37
CA PRO A 78 -3.00 -9.77 34.34
C PRO A 78 -2.62 -11.19 33.88
N ILE A 79 -3.53 -11.87 33.17
CA ILE A 79 -3.29 -13.20 32.60
C ILE A 79 -2.77 -13.05 31.18
N ALA A 80 -1.60 -13.63 30.93
CA ALA A 80 -0.94 -13.65 29.64
C ALA A 80 -0.85 -15.06 29.08
N GLY A 81 -0.87 -15.15 27.74
CA GLY A 81 -0.41 -16.33 27.03
C GLY A 81 1.05 -16.15 26.59
N ILE A 82 1.85 -17.15 26.90
CA ILE A 82 3.28 -17.19 26.59
C ILE A 82 3.48 -18.16 25.44
N ARG A 83 4.11 -17.68 24.36
CA ARG A 83 4.55 -18.52 23.24
C ARG A 83 5.77 -19.32 23.66
N PRO A 84 5.78 -20.68 23.53
CA PRO A 84 6.96 -21.49 23.82
C PRO A 84 8.16 -21.09 22.96
N ILE A 85 9.35 -21.09 23.56
CA ILE A 85 10.58 -20.67 22.88
C ILE A 85 10.94 -21.58 21.69
N GLU A 86 10.65 -22.87 21.80
CA GLU A 86 10.90 -23.84 20.74
C GLU A 86 10.13 -23.49 19.45
N GLU A 87 8.90 -22.96 19.58
CA GLU A 87 8.09 -22.53 18.45
C GLU A 87 8.64 -21.25 17.81
N MET A 88 9.27 -20.37 18.58
CA MET A 88 9.90 -19.15 18.08
C MET A 88 11.22 -19.42 17.35
N LEU A 89 11.97 -20.41 17.78
CA LEU A 89 13.26 -20.81 17.19
C LEU A 89 13.11 -21.82 16.06
N ALA A 90 11.92 -22.39 15.89
CA ALA A 90 11.66 -23.35 14.81
C ALA A 90 11.88 -22.70 13.41
N PRO A 91 12.46 -23.45 12.46
CA PRO A 91 12.58 -22.94 11.09
C PRO A 91 11.21 -22.62 10.50
N ALA A 92 11.13 -21.49 9.78
CA ALA A 92 9.90 -21.08 9.12
C ALA A 92 9.47 -22.16 8.10
N PRO A 93 8.16 -22.48 8.03
CA PRO A 93 7.67 -23.35 6.97
C PRO A 93 7.93 -22.73 5.59
N PRO A 94 8.18 -23.54 4.55
CA PRO A 94 8.40 -23.03 3.20
C PRO A 94 7.20 -22.19 2.77
N ARG A 95 7.50 -21.07 2.11
CA ARG A 95 6.52 -20.09 1.65
C ARG A 95 5.51 -20.73 0.70
N GLN A 96 4.25 -20.82 1.10
CA GLN A 96 3.17 -21.07 0.15
C GLN A 96 2.97 -19.84 -0.73
N ALA A 97 2.99 -20.02 -2.05
CA ALA A 97 2.64 -18.97 -2.99
C ALA A 97 1.19 -18.54 -2.71
N ARG A 98 1.02 -17.31 -2.25
CA ARG A 98 -0.32 -16.76 -2.01
C ARG A 98 -0.94 -16.34 -3.33
N SER A 99 -2.20 -16.69 -3.52
CA SER A 99 -3.05 -16.10 -4.56
C SER A 99 -3.04 -14.58 -4.41
N ALA A 100 -2.91 -13.86 -5.53
CA ALA A 100 -3.02 -12.41 -5.52
C ALA A 100 -4.39 -12.02 -4.95
N ALA A 101 -4.41 -11.12 -3.96
CA ALA A 101 -5.65 -10.57 -3.45
C ALA A 101 -6.37 -9.83 -4.58
N THR A 102 -7.70 -9.93 -4.61
CA THR A 102 -8.55 -9.22 -5.59
C THR A 102 -8.45 -7.69 -5.48
N ASP A 103 -8.13 -7.19 -4.27
CA ASP A 103 -7.84 -5.78 -4.01
C ASP A 103 -6.40 -5.65 -3.47
N PRO A 104 -5.47 -5.03 -4.21
CA PRO A 104 -4.09 -4.83 -3.76
C PRO A 104 -3.95 -3.92 -2.53
N PHE A 105 -5.02 -3.24 -2.13
CA PHE A 105 -5.08 -2.37 -0.96
C PHE A 105 -5.80 -3.00 0.24
N ASP A 106 -6.38 -4.19 0.08
CA ASP A 106 -6.96 -4.93 1.20
C ASP A 106 -5.87 -5.68 1.96
N LEU A 107 -5.27 -4.97 2.94
CA LEU A 107 -4.24 -5.51 3.80
C LEU A 107 -4.77 -6.70 4.60
N ALA A 108 -6.02 -6.65 5.07
CA ALA A 108 -6.62 -7.71 5.87
C ALA A 108 -6.83 -8.99 5.06
N ALA A 109 -7.33 -8.88 3.81
CA ALA A 109 -7.46 -10.03 2.92
C ALA A 109 -6.11 -10.62 2.49
N SER A 110 -5.05 -9.80 2.50
CA SER A 110 -3.69 -10.20 2.12
C SER A 110 -2.89 -10.84 3.25
N LEU A 111 -3.33 -10.67 4.50
CA LEU A 111 -2.66 -11.17 5.70
C LEU A 111 -3.40 -12.39 6.27
N PRO A 112 -2.69 -13.29 6.98
CA PRO A 112 -3.37 -14.40 7.68
C PRO A 112 -4.29 -13.82 8.77
N ALA A 113 -5.42 -14.48 9.03
CA ALA A 113 -6.28 -14.13 10.15
C ALA A 113 -5.51 -14.17 11.47
N ARG A 114 -5.82 -13.27 12.41
CA ARG A 114 -5.21 -13.30 13.75
C ARG A 114 -5.58 -14.59 14.44
N GLN A 115 -4.64 -15.09 15.24
CA GLN A 115 -4.92 -16.24 16.07
C GLN A 115 -5.71 -15.79 17.30
N GLU A 116 -6.94 -16.26 17.40
CA GLU A 116 -7.79 -16.10 18.57
C GLU A 116 -8.14 -17.49 19.10
N ILE A 117 -8.08 -17.65 20.43
CA ILE A 117 -8.43 -18.91 21.09
C ILE A 117 -9.68 -18.61 21.92
N GLU A 118 -10.82 -19.14 21.49
CA GLU A 118 -12.08 -18.98 22.20
C GLU A 118 -12.09 -19.81 23.49
N MET A 119 -12.50 -19.19 24.59
CA MET A 119 -12.58 -19.79 25.91
C MET A 119 -13.92 -19.39 26.58
N GLY A 120 -14.99 -20.01 26.16
CA GLY A 120 -16.34 -19.68 26.61
C GLY A 120 -16.76 -18.27 26.18
N THR A 121 -17.04 -17.39 27.15
CA THR A 121 -17.38 -15.98 26.89
C THR A 121 -16.17 -15.06 26.73
N SER A 122 -14.97 -15.58 26.94
CA SER A 122 -13.72 -14.85 26.84
C SER A 122 -12.88 -15.40 25.67
N ARG A 123 -11.96 -14.60 25.18
CA ARG A 123 -11.02 -15.02 24.14
C ARG A 123 -9.61 -14.58 24.48
N LEU A 124 -8.67 -15.46 24.24
CA LEU A 124 -7.24 -15.15 24.32
C LEU A 124 -6.79 -14.72 22.93
N VAL A 125 -6.29 -13.50 22.81
CA VAL A 125 -5.92 -12.89 21.53
C VAL A 125 -4.45 -12.52 21.51
N GLU A 126 -3.81 -12.58 20.34
CA GLU A 126 -2.48 -12.01 20.14
C GLU A 126 -2.48 -10.53 20.56
N ILE A 127 -1.47 -10.10 21.32
CA ILE A 127 -1.34 -8.70 21.73
C ILE A 127 -1.22 -7.83 20.48
N SER A 128 -2.08 -6.80 20.37
CA SER A 128 -2.03 -5.88 19.25
C SER A 128 -0.71 -5.12 19.27
N THR A 129 -0.10 -4.98 18.09
CA THR A 129 1.13 -4.21 17.95
C THR A 129 0.79 -2.73 17.79
N PRO A 130 1.23 -1.86 18.71
CA PRO A 130 1.04 -0.42 18.56
C PRO A 130 1.82 0.08 17.34
N LEU A 131 1.13 0.81 16.48
CA LEU A 131 1.70 1.43 15.29
C LEU A 131 1.74 2.95 15.50
N TRP A 132 2.93 3.46 15.78
CA TRP A 132 3.15 4.88 16.03
C TRP A 132 3.21 5.65 14.73
N LEU A 133 2.31 6.61 14.57
CA LEU A 133 2.17 7.46 13.39
C LEU A 133 2.52 8.90 13.77
N SER A 134 3.66 9.39 13.31
CA SER A 134 4.11 10.78 13.56
C SER A 134 4.16 11.57 12.26
N GLY A 135 3.82 12.85 12.33
CA GLY A 135 3.76 13.73 11.16
C GLY A 135 2.53 13.53 10.28
N PHE A 136 1.63 12.62 10.65
CA PHE A 136 0.36 12.41 9.96
C PHE A 136 -0.74 13.29 10.51
N THR A 137 -1.66 13.71 9.64
CA THR A 137 -2.88 14.39 10.04
C THR A 137 -3.83 13.41 10.76
N ARG A 138 -4.67 13.94 11.63
CA ARG A 138 -5.69 13.16 12.34
C ARG A 138 -6.64 12.46 11.36
N GLY A 139 -7.08 13.16 10.31
CA GLY A 139 -7.96 12.61 9.29
C GLY A 139 -7.33 11.43 8.54
N ALA A 140 -6.03 11.49 8.24
CA ALA A 140 -5.31 10.36 7.66
C ALA A 140 -5.32 9.15 8.61
N ILE A 141 -5.00 9.35 9.89
CA ILE A 141 -5.00 8.26 10.88
C ILE A 141 -6.38 7.63 11.01
N GLU A 142 -7.42 8.43 11.21
CA GLU A 142 -8.82 7.95 11.36
C GLU A 142 -9.31 7.19 10.12
N ARG A 143 -8.95 7.67 8.93
CA ARG A 143 -9.34 7.04 7.66
C ARG A 143 -8.74 5.65 7.47
N PHE A 144 -7.46 5.48 7.80
CA PHE A 144 -6.75 4.22 7.58
C PHE A 144 -6.81 3.28 8.80
N ALA A 145 -7.22 3.75 9.97
CA ALA A 145 -7.32 2.96 11.19
C ALA A 145 -8.11 1.64 11.04
N PRO A 146 -9.28 1.60 10.37
CA PRO A 146 -10.01 0.33 10.20
C PRO A 146 -9.21 -0.74 9.48
N ARG A 147 -8.46 -0.37 8.42
CA ARG A 147 -7.61 -1.29 7.66
C ARG A 147 -6.42 -1.77 8.46
N LEU A 148 -5.80 -0.88 9.25
CA LEU A 148 -4.67 -1.21 10.11
C LEU A 148 -5.11 -2.14 11.24
N ARG A 149 -6.25 -1.86 11.91
CA ARG A 149 -6.81 -2.71 12.97
C ARG A 149 -7.19 -4.10 12.47
N ALA A 150 -7.76 -4.20 11.28
CA ALA A 150 -8.07 -5.48 10.66
C ALA A 150 -6.81 -6.33 10.43
N ALA A 151 -5.65 -5.68 10.22
CA ALA A 151 -4.34 -6.32 10.13
C ALA A 151 -3.67 -6.60 11.50
N GLY A 152 -4.33 -6.20 12.60
CA GLY A 152 -3.79 -6.36 13.95
C GLY A 152 -2.85 -5.28 14.43
N LEU A 153 -2.82 -4.16 13.73
CA LEU A 153 -2.03 -2.99 14.08
C LEU A 153 -2.94 -1.96 14.76
N GLU A 154 -2.57 -1.50 15.94
CA GLU A 154 -3.33 -0.43 16.60
C GLU A 154 -2.67 0.93 16.30
N PRO A 155 -3.29 1.76 15.44
CA PRO A 155 -2.72 3.06 15.09
C PRO A 155 -2.81 4.02 16.27
N VAL A 156 -1.67 4.57 16.65
CA VAL A 156 -1.54 5.56 17.73
C VAL A 156 -0.84 6.78 17.19
N GLN A 157 -1.40 7.97 17.43
CA GLN A 157 -0.73 9.20 17.05
C GLN A 157 0.48 9.42 17.96
N GLY A 158 1.69 9.42 17.39
CA GLY A 158 2.95 9.63 18.09
C GLY A 158 3.47 11.05 17.97
N ALA A 159 4.22 11.48 18.95
CA ALA A 159 4.94 12.76 18.92
C ALA A 159 6.42 12.63 18.52
N GLY A 160 6.94 11.41 18.37
CA GLY A 160 8.36 11.11 18.35
C GLY A 160 8.89 10.48 17.07
N GLY A 161 8.51 10.97 15.90
CA GLY A 161 8.99 10.46 14.62
C GLY A 161 10.17 11.22 14.04
N GLY A 162 11.20 11.50 14.82
CA GLY A 162 12.44 12.06 14.28
C GLY A 162 13.21 11.04 13.43
N ARG A 163 14.11 11.52 12.59
CA ARG A 163 15.11 10.65 11.94
C ARG A 163 15.87 9.89 13.01
N THR A 164 15.69 8.58 13.07
CA THR A 164 16.56 7.71 13.87
C THR A 164 18.00 8.00 13.47
N ARG A 165 18.84 8.35 14.42
CA ARG A 165 20.24 8.70 14.14
C ARG A 165 21.08 7.42 14.12
N PRO A 166 22.12 7.36 13.28
CA PRO A 166 23.18 6.39 13.48
C PRO A 166 23.71 6.51 14.92
N PRO A 167 24.06 5.40 15.59
CA PRO A 167 24.60 5.48 16.93
C PRO A 167 25.86 6.33 16.98
N ALA A 168 25.96 7.22 17.96
CA ALA A 168 27.20 7.93 18.28
C ALA A 168 28.17 6.96 18.99
N GLY A 169 28.88 6.15 18.23
CA GLY A 169 29.75 5.09 18.74
C GLY A 169 29.12 3.70 18.63
N SER A 170 29.76 2.69 19.22
CA SER A 170 29.18 1.34 19.30
C SER A 170 28.10 1.32 20.37
N PRO A 171 26.82 1.05 20.02
CA PRO A 171 25.76 0.92 21.02
C PRO A 171 26.05 -0.27 21.93
N PRO A 172 25.59 -0.23 23.19
CA PRO A 172 25.69 -1.39 24.08
C PRO A 172 24.99 -2.60 23.45
N PRO A 173 25.46 -3.84 23.71
CA PRO A 173 24.83 -5.05 23.22
C PRO A 173 23.33 -5.08 23.54
N LEU A 174 22.51 -5.48 22.56
CA LEU A 174 21.07 -5.65 22.75
C LEU A 174 20.83 -6.86 23.66
N GLN A 175 19.95 -6.70 24.66
CA GLN A 175 19.64 -7.72 25.64
C GLN A 175 18.19 -8.18 25.61
N PRO A 176 17.89 -9.45 26.00
CA PRO A 176 16.52 -9.89 26.21
C PRO A 176 15.77 -9.00 27.21
N GLY A 177 14.55 -8.64 26.89
CA GLY A 177 13.71 -7.73 27.66
C GLY A 177 13.79 -6.26 27.22
N GLU A 178 14.80 -5.88 26.44
CA GLU A 178 14.86 -4.53 25.85
C GLU A 178 13.78 -4.32 24.77
N MET A 179 13.42 -3.07 24.58
CA MET A 179 12.41 -2.69 23.60
C MET A 179 13.02 -2.31 22.26
N ILE A 180 12.41 -2.77 21.18
CA ILE A 180 12.77 -2.40 19.82
C ILE A 180 11.58 -1.82 19.08
N SER A 181 11.86 -0.99 18.09
CA SER A 181 10.88 -0.42 17.16
C SER A 181 11.24 -0.78 15.74
N VAL A 182 10.35 -1.49 15.05
CA VAL A 182 10.46 -1.77 13.61
C VAL A 182 10.02 -0.53 12.86
N GLN A 183 10.91 0.06 12.06
CA GLN A 183 10.67 1.33 11.38
C GLN A 183 10.19 1.08 9.95
N LEU A 184 8.91 1.35 9.70
CA LEU A 184 8.29 1.19 8.37
C LEU A 184 8.46 2.42 7.49
N MET A 185 8.52 3.59 8.12
CA MET A 185 8.73 4.88 7.47
C MET A 185 9.50 5.80 8.42
N THR A 186 10.40 6.60 7.88
CA THR A 186 11.18 7.62 8.62
C THR A 186 11.24 8.92 7.83
N GLY A 187 11.44 10.05 8.50
CA GLY A 187 11.54 11.39 7.89
C GLY A 187 10.48 12.34 8.42
N ASP A 188 9.92 13.20 7.54
CA ASP A 188 8.92 14.19 7.92
C ASP A 188 7.59 13.56 8.38
N MET A 189 7.30 12.36 7.89
CA MET A 189 6.32 11.45 8.45
C MET A 189 7.05 10.16 8.84
N SER A 190 6.63 9.53 9.94
CA SER A 190 7.24 8.28 10.38
C SER A 190 6.20 7.28 10.88
N VAL A 191 6.51 6.00 10.70
CA VAL A 191 5.69 4.88 11.14
C VAL A 191 6.60 3.84 11.78
N GLY A 192 6.37 3.56 13.06
CA GLY A 192 7.12 2.57 13.83
C GLY A 192 6.21 1.61 14.56
N ALA A 193 6.65 0.36 14.71
CA ALA A 193 5.93 -0.69 15.42
C ALA A 193 6.80 -1.29 16.52
N ASP A 194 6.30 -1.30 17.74
CA ASP A 194 7.09 -1.58 18.92
C ASP A 194 6.82 -2.96 19.51
N GLY A 195 7.88 -3.57 20.01
CA GLY A 195 7.85 -4.84 20.70
C GLY A 195 9.09 -5.07 21.57
N THR A 196 9.12 -6.20 22.27
CA THR A 196 10.19 -6.57 23.19
C THR A 196 11.06 -7.68 22.59
N VAL A 197 12.36 -7.63 22.86
CA VAL A 197 13.34 -8.65 22.48
C VAL A 197 13.19 -9.86 23.41
N THR A 198 13.00 -11.03 22.83
CA THR A 198 12.89 -12.28 23.58
C THR A 198 14.25 -12.92 23.79
N HIS A 199 15.04 -13.02 22.72
CA HIS A 199 16.31 -13.72 22.72
C HIS A 199 17.26 -13.11 21.71
N VAL A 200 18.57 -13.13 22.03
CA VAL A 200 19.65 -12.72 21.13
C VAL A 200 20.65 -13.86 21.06
N ASP A 201 20.90 -14.37 19.86
CA ASP A 201 21.90 -15.40 19.56
C ASP A 201 22.92 -14.87 18.56
N GLY A 202 24.07 -14.46 19.06
CA GLY A 202 25.10 -13.79 18.27
C GLY A 202 24.55 -12.52 17.61
N ARG A 203 24.33 -12.55 16.29
CA ARG A 203 23.74 -11.43 15.53
C ARG A 203 22.23 -11.57 15.33
N ARG A 204 21.65 -12.74 15.62
CA ARG A 204 20.23 -12.98 15.45
C ARG A 204 19.43 -12.46 16.63
N VAL A 205 18.33 -11.80 16.33
CA VAL A 205 17.38 -11.24 17.30
C VAL A 205 16.03 -11.88 17.08
N TYR A 206 15.38 -12.31 18.16
CA TYR A 206 14.03 -12.86 18.17
C TYR A 206 13.17 -11.99 19.08
N ALA A 207 12.02 -11.56 18.60
CA ALA A 207 11.17 -10.59 19.29
C ALA A 207 9.68 -10.85 19.04
N PHE A 208 8.79 -10.12 19.72
CA PHE A 208 7.34 -10.08 19.63
C PHE A 208 6.62 -11.34 20.13
N GLY A 209 7.13 -12.55 19.96
CA GLY A 209 6.45 -13.79 20.34
C GLY A 209 5.21 -14.14 19.51
N HIS A 210 4.87 -13.30 18.58
CA HIS A 210 3.82 -13.46 17.56
C HIS A 210 4.27 -12.78 16.27
N ARG A 211 3.52 -12.95 15.19
CA ARG A 211 3.80 -12.22 13.95
C ARG A 211 3.57 -10.71 14.11
N PHE A 212 4.27 -9.92 13.33
CA PHE A 212 3.93 -8.53 13.11
C PHE A 212 2.81 -8.42 12.05
N LEU A 213 3.06 -8.91 10.84
CA LEU A 213 2.12 -9.00 9.73
C LEU A 213 2.03 -10.41 9.12
N GLY A 214 2.97 -11.28 9.45
CA GLY A 214 3.12 -12.57 8.80
C GLY A 214 3.63 -12.45 7.35
N ALA A 215 4.49 -11.47 7.11
CA ALA A 215 5.04 -11.17 5.78
C ALA A 215 5.99 -12.28 5.27
N GLY A 216 6.47 -13.16 6.16
CA GLY A 216 7.50 -14.14 5.85
C GLY A 216 8.87 -13.48 5.74
N GLU A 217 9.63 -13.79 4.68
CA GLU A 217 10.88 -13.09 4.41
C GLU A 217 10.62 -11.62 4.12
N THR A 218 11.35 -10.74 4.79
CA THR A 218 11.18 -9.29 4.72
C THR A 218 12.49 -8.55 4.94
N GLU A 219 12.50 -7.24 4.75
CA GLU A 219 13.65 -6.38 5.01
C GLU A 219 13.13 -5.06 5.60
N MET A 220 13.02 -5.01 6.95
CA MET A 220 12.55 -3.82 7.66
C MET A 220 13.59 -3.40 8.70
N PRO A 221 14.04 -2.13 8.71
CA PRO A 221 14.99 -1.68 9.71
C PRO A 221 14.34 -1.68 11.09
N PHE A 222 15.13 -1.97 12.12
CA PHE A 222 14.70 -1.82 13.50
C PHE A 222 15.72 -1.03 14.32
N ALA A 223 15.18 -0.28 15.27
CA ALA A 223 15.93 0.58 16.17
C ALA A 223 15.70 0.09 17.62
N ARG A 224 16.61 0.48 18.54
CA ARG A 224 16.32 0.41 19.97
C ARG A 224 15.19 1.36 20.28
N ALA A 225 14.35 1.04 21.25
CA ALA A 225 13.30 1.92 21.71
C ALA A 225 13.40 2.17 23.22
N GLU A 226 12.93 3.33 23.64
CA GLU A 226 12.80 3.69 25.05
C GLU A 226 11.34 3.99 25.40
N VAL A 227 10.92 3.58 26.57
CA VAL A 227 9.58 3.82 27.09
C VAL A 227 9.54 5.17 27.80
N LEU A 228 8.75 6.11 27.28
CA LEU A 228 8.55 7.43 27.86
C LEU A 228 7.57 7.36 29.05
N ALA A 229 6.47 6.64 28.85
CA ALA A 229 5.42 6.48 29.85
C ALA A 229 4.62 5.19 29.60
N LEU A 230 3.95 4.72 30.63
CA LEU A 230 2.90 3.70 30.53
C LEU A 230 1.55 4.41 30.58
N LEU A 231 0.62 3.98 29.75
CA LEU A 231 -0.76 4.44 29.81
C LEU A 231 -1.68 3.31 30.28
N PRO A 232 -2.05 3.27 31.58
CA PRO A 232 -3.10 2.39 32.06
C PRO A 232 -4.43 2.75 31.41
N SER A 233 -5.16 1.76 30.92
CA SER A 233 -6.44 1.97 30.26
C SER A 233 -7.37 0.79 30.52
N LEU A 234 -8.67 1.06 30.70
CA LEU A 234 -9.69 0.04 30.89
C LEU A 234 -9.88 -0.84 29.64
N ASN A 235 -9.59 -0.29 28.46
CA ASN A 235 -9.68 -1.05 27.21
C ASN A 235 -8.39 -1.84 26.96
N THR A 236 -7.29 -1.13 26.75
CA THR A 236 -5.98 -1.73 26.49
C THR A 236 -4.89 -0.77 26.93
N SER A 237 -4.09 -1.18 27.89
CA SER A 237 -2.92 -0.43 28.33
C SER A 237 -1.79 -0.57 27.30
N PHE A 238 -0.95 0.46 27.16
CA PHE A 238 0.18 0.43 26.23
C PHE A 238 1.36 1.24 26.72
N LYS A 239 2.53 0.91 26.20
CA LYS A 239 3.77 1.66 26.42
C LYS A 239 3.87 2.77 25.40
N ILE A 240 4.04 4.02 25.82
CA ILE A 240 4.38 5.16 24.96
C ILE A 240 5.91 5.16 24.81
N SER A 241 6.40 5.06 23.60
CA SER A 241 7.83 4.83 23.31
C SER A 241 8.34 5.68 22.17
N ASN A 242 9.65 5.85 22.14
CA ASN A 242 10.40 6.49 21.05
C ASN A 242 11.48 5.55 20.51
N ALA A 243 11.61 5.50 19.19
CA ALA A 243 12.75 4.88 18.55
C ALA A 243 14.03 5.71 18.76
N ARG A 244 15.16 5.04 18.94
CA ARG A 244 16.47 5.64 19.14
C ARG A 244 17.43 5.30 17.98
N GLU A 245 18.54 4.65 18.28
CA GLU A 245 19.54 4.28 17.28
C GLU A 245 19.15 3.01 16.51
N TRP A 246 19.53 2.97 15.24
CA TRP A 246 19.35 1.80 14.38
C TRP A 246 20.27 0.67 14.80
N LEU A 247 19.71 -0.53 14.92
CA LEU A 247 20.42 -1.73 15.34
C LEU A 247 20.62 -2.75 14.22
N GLY A 248 19.67 -2.86 13.29
CA GLY A 248 19.73 -3.89 12.28
C GLY A 248 18.49 -3.94 11.38
N SER A 249 18.26 -5.10 10.80
CA SER A 249 17.10 -5.37 9.95
C SER A 249 16.34 -6.61 10.40
N ILE A 250 15.02 -6.53 10.48
CA ILE A 250 14.13 -7.69 10.53
C ILE A 250 14.23 -8.39 9.18
N THR A 251 14.43 -9.70 9.23
CA THR A 251 14.62 -10.54 8.04
C THR A 251 13.52 -11.56 7.86
N ALA A 252 12.75 -11.83 8.92
CA ALA A 252 11.63 -12.75 8.87
C ALA A 252 10.52 -12.30 9.85
N ASP A 253 9.29 -12.37 9.38
CA ASP A 253 8.07 -12.11 10.14
C ASP A 253 7.15 -13.32 10.00
N ASN A 254 7.28 -14.25 10.92
CA ASN A 254 6.59 -15.54 10.92
C ASN A 254 5.44 -15.56 11.94
N ALA A 255 4.61 -16.60 11.89
CA ALA A 255 3.45 -16.74 12.76
C ALA A 255 3.77 -16.65 14.26
N THR A 256 4.97 -17.05 14.68
CA THR A 256 5.37 -17.19 16.09
C THR A 256 6.44 -16.19 16.52
N VAL A 257 7.06 -15.47 15.58
CA VAL A 257 8.23 -14.63 15.88
C VAL A 257 8.50 -13.61 14.80
N VAL A 258 8.98 -12.45 15.20
CA VAL A 258 9.67 -11.49 14.36
C VAL A 258 11.16 -11.67 14.59
N ALA A 259 11.90 -12.07 13.56
CA ALA A 259 13.34 -12.33 13.66
C ALA A 259 14.13 -11.34 12.80
N GLY A 260 15.29 -10.92 13.31
CA GLY A 260 16.15 -9.95 12.65
C GLY A 260 17.64 -10.24 12.82
N GLU A 261 18.45 -9.41 12.20
CA GLU A 261 19.91 -9.50 12.26
C GLU A 261 20.53 -8.13 12.61
N LEU A 262 21.33 -8.10 13.66
CA LEU A 262 22.09 -6.93 14.09
C LEU A 262 23.12 -6.52 13.02
N ASN A 263 23.34 -5.23 12.87
CA ASN A 263 24.28 -4.62 11.93
C ASN A 263 23.97 -4.90 10.44
N ARG A 264 22.82 -5.47 10.13
CA ARG A 264 22.31 -5.60 8.76
C ARG A 264 21.60 -4.31 8.36
N LYS A 265 21.97 -3.74 7.22
CA LYS A 265 21.28 -2.56 6.68
C LYS A 265 20.05 -2.99 5.88
N ALA A 266 18.89 -2.46 6.22
CA ALA A 266 17.70 -2.58 5.41
C ALA A 266 17.71 -1.51 4.30
N ARG A 267 17.17 -1.88 3.14
CA ARG A 267 16.99 -0.94 2.03
C ARG A 267 15.69 -0.18 2.21
N MET A 268 15.80 1.14 2.24
CA MET A 268 14.67 2.04 2.28
C MET A 268 14.47 2.74 0.94
N LEU A 269 13.23 3.06 0.61
CA LEU A 269 12.82 3.76 -0.61
C LEU A 269 12.66 5.25 -0.30
N PRO A 270 13.45 6.15 -0.90
CA PRO A 270 13.23 7.58 -0.77
C PRO A 270 11.92 7.98 -1.45
N VAL A 271 11.09 8.72 -0.71
CA VAL A 271 9.80 9.27 -1.18
C VAL A 271 9.82 10.76 -0.93
N ARG A 272 9.61 11.54 -1.99
CA ARG A 272 9.50 12.99 -1.95
C ARG A 272 8.15 13.42 -2.46
N ILE A 273 7.46 14.25 -1.68
CA ILE A 273 6.15 14.80 -2.03
C ILE A 273 6.25 16.32 -1.91
N ARG A 274 5.97 17.02 -3.00
CA ARG A 274 5.84 18.47 -3.01
C ARG A 274 4.38 18.82 -3.29
N VAL A 275 3.80 19.65 -2.43
CA VAL A 275 2.43 20.13 -2.59
C VAL A 275 2.46 21.65 -2.71
N ALA A 276 1.97 22.18 -3.82
CA ALA A 276 1.93 23.61 -4.09
C ALA A 276 0.50 24.09 -4.34
N ASN A 277 0.12 25.24 -3.79
CA ASN A 277 -1.13 25.91 -4.12
C ASN A 277 -0.99 26.67 -5.44
N ALA A 278 -1.96 26.49 -6.36
CA ALA A 278 -1.99 27.20 -7.64
C ALA A 278 -2.30 28.70 -7.49
N ALA A 279 -3.08 29.07 -6.44
CA ALA A 279 -3.48 30.45 -6.17
C ALA A 279 -2.44 31.21 -5.32
N PRO A 280 -2.28 32.52 -5.51
CA PRO A 280 -1.47 33.37 -4.62
C PRO A 280 -2.09 33.47 -3.19
N PRO A 281 -1.25 33.57 -2.12
CA PRO A 281 0.19 33.37 -2.16
C PRO A 281 0.54 31.90 -2.42
N ARG A 282 1.44 31.65 -3.38
CA ARG A 282 1.90 30.28 -3.69
C ARG A 282 2.67 29.74 -2.51
N GLN A 283 2.02 28.91 -1.71
CA GLN A 283 2.67 28.16 -0.64
C GLN A 283 3.05 26.79 -1.18
N THR A 284 4.26 26.37 -0.86
CA THR A 284 4.76 25.04 -1.21
C THR A 284 5.21 24.33 0.06
N SER A 285 4.69 23.15 0.28
CA SER A 285 5.11 22.24 1.34
C SER A 285 5.85 21.08 0.71
N SER A 286 7.00 20.71 1.30
CA SER A 286 7.82 19.59 0.83
C SER A 286 7.98 18.58 1.95
N TYR A 287 7.77 17.32 1.63
CA TYR A 287 7.90 16.20 2.56
C TYR A 287 8.93 15.21 2.01
N SER A 288 9.87 14.81 2.86
CA SER A 288 10.92 13.85 2.52
C SER A 288 10.90 12.70 3.52
N MET A 289 10.73 11.49 3.01
CA MET A 289 10.61 10.27 3.79
C MET A 289 11.41 9.14 3.16
N GLU A 290 11.72 8.15 3.98
CA GLU A 290 12.21 6.85 3.52
C GLU A 290 11.23 5.78 4.00
N MET A 291 10.83 4.86 3.11
CA MET A 291 9.85 3.81 3.39
C MET A 291 10.46 2.44 3.14
N VAL A 292 9.98 1.43 3.85
CA VAL A 292 10.32 0.03 3.54
C VAL A 292 9.89 -0.33 2.12
N GLY A 293 10.63 -1.22 1.47
CA GLY A 293 10.31 -1.73 0.13
C GLY A 293 9.47 -3.01 0.18
N ASP A 294 8.38 -3.02 0.95
CA ASP A 294 7.51 -4.17 1.11
C ASP A 294 6.31 -4.11 0.16
N ARG A 295 5.95 -5.27 -0.43
CA ARG A 295 4.90 -5.35 -1.46
C ARG A 295 3.48 -5.06 -0.95
N LEU A 296 3.21 -5.23 0.34
CA LEU A 296 1.91 -5.01 0.96
C LEU A 296 1.85 -3.66 1.68
N LEU A 297 2.90 -3.34 2.43
CA LEU A 297 2.94 -2.14 3.26
C LEU A 297 3.21 -0.86 2.46
N THR A 298 4.17 -0.90 1.52
CA THR A 298 4.59 0.32 0.82
C THR A 298 3.46 1.03 0.09
N PRO A 299 2.53 0.34 -0.64
CA PRO A 299 1.40 1.01 -1.27
C PRO A 299 0.51 1.75 -0.28
N ILE A 300 0.24 1.15 0.89
CA ILE A 300 -0.59 1.76 1.93
C ILE A 300 0.12 2.95 2.58
N LEU A 301 1.42 2.81 2.89
CA LEU A 301 2.23 3.89 3.44
C LEU A 301 2.31 5.08 2.47
N VAL A 302 2.49 4.83 1.17
CA VAL A 302 2.44 5.85 0.12
C VAL A 302 1.07 6.52 0.08
N GLN A 303 -0.02 5.74 0.10
CA GLN A 303 -1.38 6.27 0.11
C GLN A 303 -1.61 7.17 1.32
N MET A 304 -1.21 6.72 2.51
CA MET A 304 -1.32 7.50 3.75
C MET A 304 -0.52 8.80 3.70
N ALA A 305 0.72 8.73 3.22
CA ALA A 305 1.61 9.89 3.14
C ALA A 305 1.10 10.94 2.15
N VAL A 306 0.66 10.52 0.95
CA VAL A 306 0.08 11.43 -0.05
C VAL A 306 -1.22 12.05 0.47
N PHE A 307 -2.10 11.25 1.06
CA PHE A 307 -3.34 11.74 1.65
C PHE A 307 -3.06 12.78 2.74
N SER A 308 -2.17 12.47 3.68
CA SER A 308 -1.80 13.35 4.79
C SER A 308 -1.14 14.64 4.31
N ALA A 309 -0.24 14.58 3.33
CA ALA A 309 0.40 15.75 2.75
C ALA A 309 -0.61 16.71 2.09
N LEU A 310 -1.59 16.16 1.38
CA LEU A 310 -2.67 16.94 0.78
C LEU A 310 -3.59 17.51 1.85
N GLU A 311 -4.00 16.73 2.84
CA GLU A 311 -4.88 17.16 3.92
C GLU A 311 -4.23 18.27 4.78
N ALA A 312 -2.94 18.17 5.07
CA ALA A 312 -2.21 19.18 5.82
C ALA A 312 -2.07 20.52 5.08
N THR A 313 -2.12 20.48 3.75
CA THR A 313 -1.88 21.68 2.91
C THR A 313 -3.18 22.34 2.46
N GLN A 314 -4.34 21.68 2.63
CA GLN A 314 -5.64 22.13 2.11
C GLN A 314 -6.72 22.22 3.18
N ARG A 315 -7.76 23.04 2.90
CA ARG A 315 -9.06 22.87 3.53
C ARG A 315 -9.68 21.56 3.00
N ILE A 316 -9.93 20.63 3.89
CA ILE A 316 -10.42 19.26 3.59
C ILE A 316 -11.78 19.26 2.89
N ALA A 317 -12.60 20.27 3.16
CA ALA A 317 -13.95 20.37 2.63
C ALA A 317 -14.00 21.43 1.52
N GLY A 318 -14.40 20.99 0.34
CA GLY A 318 -14.68 21.89 -0.77
C GLY A 318 -14.20 21.36 -2.12
N ILE A 319 -14.65 22.06 -3.14
CA ILE A 319 -14.31 21.84 -4.52
C ILE A 319 -12.81 22.00 -4.72
N SER A 320 -12.16 20.99 -5.29
CA SER A 320 -10.72 21.09 -5.60
C SER A 320 -10.33 20.33 -6.88
N THR A 321 -9.30 20.85 -7.52
CA THR A 321 -8.59 20.16 -8.61
C THR A 321 -7.15 19.97 -8.21
N ILE A 322 -6.65 18.75 -8.36
CA ILE A 322 -5.26 18.39 -8.08
C ILE A 322 -4.62 17.87 -9.36
N THR A 323 -3.54 18.53 -9.77
CA THR A 323 -2.68 18.05 -10.86
C THR A 323 -1.51 17.27 -10.25
N LEU A 324 -1.41 16.01 -10.61
CA LEU A 324 -0.33 15.11 -10.24
C LEU A 324 0.72 15.09 -11.35
N ARG A 325 1.96 15.35 -11.00
CA ARG A 325 3.14 15.07 -11.81
C ARG A 325 4.14 14.32 -10.94
N GLY A 326 4.84 13.37 -11.50
CA GLY A 326 5.80 12.62 -10.73
C GLY A 326 6.42 11.48 -11.51
N LYS A 327 7.21 10.69 -10.82
CA LYS A 327 7.87 9.51 -11.39
C LYS A 327 8.15 8.47 -10.31
N MET A 328 7.99 7.22 -10.67
CA MET A 328 8.52 6.07 -9.94
C MET A 328 9.93 5.78 -10.46
N LEU A 329 10.92 5.86 -9.60
CA LEU A 329 12.30 5.49 -9.92
C LEU A 329 12.41 3.97 -9.88
N VAL A 330 12.95 3.38 -10.93
CA VAL A 330 13.12 1.93 -11.08
C VAL A 330 14.60 1.62 -11.12
N ARG A 331 15.01 0.58 -10.41
CA ARG A 331 16.42 0.19 -10.31
C ARG A 331 16.94 -0.28 -11.67
N GLY A 332 18.00 0.38 -12.15
CA GLY A 332 18.65 0.00 -13.42
C GLY A 332 17.81 0.22 -14.69
N GLY A 333 16.72 1.00 -14.60
CA GLY A 333 15.85 1.29 -15.73
C GLY A 333 15.37 2.75 -15.75
N GLU A 334 14.73 3.13 -16.86
CA GLU A 334 14.11 4.44 -17.01
C GLU A 334 12.97 4.64 -16.00
N PRO A 335 12.85 5.84 -15.43
CA PRO A 335 11.73 6.17 -14.54
C PRO A 335 10.37 5.97 -15.22
N LEU A 336 9.37 5.53 -14.47
CA LEU A 336 7.99 5.44 -14.93
C LEU A 336 7.27 6.74 -14.56
N PRO A 337 6.76 7.49 -15.56
CA PRO A 337 6.09 8.76 -15.30
C PRO A 337 4.73 8.54 -14.64
N LEU A 338 4.38 9.45 -13.74
CA LEU A 338 3.06 9.59 -13.14
C LEU A 338 2.53 10.97 -13.49
N SER A 339 1.49 11.05 -14.31
CA SER A 339 0.87 12.32 -14.69
C SER A 339 -0.64 12.14 -14.82
N ASN A 340 -1.40 12.92 -14.04
CA ASN A 340 -2.85 12.92 -14.12
C ASN A 340 -3.46 14.18 -13.50
N MET A 341 -4.76 14.38 -13.69
CA MET A 341 -5.55 15.44 -13.08
C MET A 341 -6.81 14.84 -12.45
N TYR A 342 -7.17 15.33 -11.28
CA TYR A 342 -8.33 14.89 -10.51
C TYR A 342 -9.12 16.11 -10.04
N ALA A 343 -10.42 16.09 -10.20
CA ALA A 343 -11.31 17.13 -9.70
C ALA A 343 -12.54 16.47 -9.06
N ALA A 344 -12.93 16.95 -7.90
CA ALA A 344 -14.14 16.54 -7.20
C ALA A 344 -14.62 17.62 -6.27
N GLU A 345 -15.87 17.53 -5.86
CA GLU A 345 -16.45 18.41 -4.83
C GLU A 345 -15.98 18.02 -3.44
N LEU A 346 -15.79 16.71 -3.22
CA LEU A 346 -15.31 16.13 -1.97
C LEU A 346 -14.36 14.97 -2.26
N GLY A 347 -13.38 14.77 -1.39
CA GLY A 347 -12.54 13.57 -1.40
C GLY A 347 -11.46 13.51 -2.48
N THR A 348 -11.12 14.61 -3.14
CA THR A 348 -10.01 14.66 -4.12
C THR A 348 -8.69 14.11 -3.56
N PRO A 349 -8.28 14.39 -2.30
CA PRO A 349 -7.08 13.79 -1.71
C PRO A 349 -7.11 12.26 -1.69
N ASN A 350 -8.28 11.66 -1.47
CA ASN A 350 -8.42 10.21 -1.50
C ASN A 350 -8.24 9.62 -2.91
N LEU A 351 -8.82 10.28 -3.92
CA LEU A 351 -8.67 9.85 -5.31
C LEU A 351 -7.21 9.91 -5.74
N VAL A 352 -6.52 11.02 -5.44
CA VAL A 352 -5.11 11.20 -5.80
C VAL A 352 -4.21 10.20 -5.07
N SER A 353 -4.39 10.04 -3.75
CA SER A 353 -3.57 9.11 -2.97
C SER A 353 -3.73 7.66 -3.44
N ALA A 354 -4.96 7.24 -3.75
CA ALA A 354 -5.22 5.91 -4.31
C ALA A 354 -4.60 5.75 -5.70
N ALA A 355 -4.71 6.77 -6.55
CA ALA A 355 -4.16 6.74 -7.91
C ALA A 355 -2.62 6.71 -7.94
N VAL A 356 -1.95 7.28 -6.95
CA VAL A 356 -0.50 7.15 -6.78
C VAL A 356 -0.13 5.77 -6.26
N ALA A 357 -0.88 5.25 -5.29
CA ALA A 357 -0.58 3.97 -4.66
C ALA A 357 -0.82 2.77 -5.58
N ALA A 358 -1.79 2.84 -6.51
CA ALA A 358 -2.12 1.73 -7.42
C ALA A 358 -0.96 1.29 -8.32
N PRO A 359 -0.26 2.16 -9.07
CA PRO A 359 0.89 1.76 -9.86
C PRO A 359 2.07 1.31 -9.01
N VAL A 360 2.25 1.86 -7.79
CA VAL A 360 3.25 1.38 -6.83
C VAL A 360 2.94 -0.07 -6.42
N ALA A 361 1.68 -0.38 -6.12
CA ALA A 361 1.23 -1.74 -5.80
C ALA A 361 1.46 -2.69 -6.98
N ALA A 362 1.06 -2.30 -8.19
CA ALA A 362 1.24 -3.11 -9.40
C ALA A 362 2.73 -3.44 -9.63
N LEU A 363 3.62 -2.47 -9.41
CA LEU A 363 5.06 -2.66 -9.57
C LEU A 363 5.64 -3.61 -8.51
N LEU A 364 5.33 -3.40 -7.23
CA LEU A 364 5.85 -4.19 -6.12
C LEU A 364 5.29 -5.62 -6.07
N GLN A 365 4.04 -5.81 -6.52
CA GLN A 365 3.37 -7.11 -6.51
C GLN A 365 3.66 -7.94 -7.78
N SER A 366 4.25 -7.33 -8.81
CA SER A 366 4.57 -8.00 -10.07
C SER A 366 5.56 -9.16 -9.93
N GLY A 367 6.45 -9.09 -8.94
CA GLY A 367 7.51 -10.07 -8.73
C GLY A 367 8.69 -9.96 -9.71
N PHE A 368 8.72 -8.95 -10.58
CA PHE A 368 9.81 -8.77 -11.55
C PHE A 368 11.00 -8.04 -10.91
N ASP A 369 12.12 -8.73 -10.75
CA ASP A 369 13.34 -8.19 -10.15
C ASP A 369 13.91 -6.98 -10.92
N SER A 370 13.75 -6.95 -12.23
CA SER A 370 14.20 -5.85 -13.09
C SER A 370 13.37 -4.57 -12.97
N LEU A 371 12.17 -4.65 -12.35
CA LEU A 371 11.29 -3.51 -12.10
C LEU A 371 11.19 -3.15 -10.61
N ARG A 372 12.26 -3.38 -9.83
CA ARG A 372 12.26 -3.00 -8.42
C ARG A 372 12.17 -1.49 -8.25
N LEU A 373 11.18 -1.05 -7.48
CA LEU A 373 11.03 0.34 -7.10
C LEU A 373 12.28 0.80 -6.33
N ALA A 374 12.83 1.96 -6.72
CA ALA A 374 14.01 2.58 -6.12
C ALA A 374 13.70 3.90 -5.43
N GLY A 375 12.51 4.47 -5.66
CA GLY A 375 12.05 5.70 -5.04
C GLY A 375 10.82 6.27 -5.73
N LEU A 376 10.26 7.33 -5.15
CA LEU A 376 9.05 8.00 -5.64
C LEU A 376 9.22 9.53 -5.49
N GLU A 377 8.98 10.26 -6.56
CA GLU A 377 8.97 11.72 -6.57
C GLU A 377 7.63 12.22 -7.09
N LEU A 378 6.97 13.08 -6.32
CA LEU A 378 5.62 13.58 -6.61
C LEU A 378 5.57 15.10 -6.46
N ASP A 379 4.99 15.76 -7.45
CA ASP A 379 4.63 17.17 -7.48
C ASP A 379 3.11 17.27 -7.62
N LEU A 380 2.46 17.82 -6.61
CA LEU A 380 1.01 17.97 -6.51
C LEU A 380 0.68 19.46 -6.53
N GLU A 381 0.02 19.91 -7.58
CA GLU A 381 -0.47 21.28 -7.68
C GLU A 381 -1.97 21.30 -7.39
N VAL A 382 -2.35 22.10 -6.44
CA VAL A 382 -3.70 22.16 -5.91
C VAL A 382 -4.38 23.46 -6.24
N SER A 383 -5.60 23.39 -6.76
CA SER A 383 -6.49 24.52 -7.03
C SER A 383 -7.83 24.34 -6.29
N ASN A 384 -8.31 25.41 -5.65
CA ASN A 384 -9.62 25.44 -4.98
C ASN A 384 -10.78 25.68 -5.96
N GLN A 385 -10.65 25.24 -7.20
CA GLN A 385 -11.66 25.35 -8.25
C GLN A 385 -11.87 23.98 -8.87
N LYS A 386 -13.12 23.65 -9.22
CA LYS A 386 -13.43 22.46 -10.01
C LYS A 386 -13.19 22.76 -11.48
N ARG A 387 -12.00 22.40 -11.96
CA ARG A 387 -11.63 22.55 -13.37
C ARG A 387 -12.02 21.27 -14.12
N GLN A 388 -13.30 21.09 -14.34
CA GLN A 388 -13.85 19.94 -15.04
C GLN A 388 -14.73 20.37 -16.20
N LEU A 389 -14.55 19.73 -17.35
CA LEU A 389 -15.35 19.87 -18.55
C LEU A 389 -16.01 18.52 -18.87
N GLN A 390 -17.30 18.55 -19.14
CA GLN A 390 -18.09 17.39 -19.53
C GLN A 390 -18.33 17.39 -21.04
N LEU A 391 -18.19 16.23 -21.66
CA LEU A 391 -18.49 16.05 -23.07
C LEU A 391 -19.98 16.24 -23.32
N ASP A 392 -20.34 17.30 -24.03
CA ASP A 392 -21.70 17.67 -24.37
C ASP A 392 -22.11 17.14 -25.74
N GLY A 393 -21.29 17.36 -26.78
CA GLY A 393 -21.59 16.98 -28.15
C GLY A 393 -20.39 16.43 -28.93
N VAL A 394 -20.67 15.53 -29.86
CA VAL A 394 -19.68 15.02 -30.85
C VAL A 394 -20.34 14.97 -32.21
N TRP A 395 -19.65 15.48 -33.23
CA TRP A 395 -20.12 15.42 -34.62
C TRP A 395 -18.95 15.23 -35.57
N SER A 396 -19.25 14.70 -36.76
CA SER A 396 -18.29 14.52 -37.85
C SER A 396 -18.54 15.50 -38.98
N SER A 397 -17.48 15.87 -39.71
CA SER A 397 -17.58 16.69 -40.91
C SER A 397 -18.26 16.00 -42.08
N LYS A 398 -18.29 14.66 -42.07
CA LYS A 398 -18.89 13.83 -43.14
C LYS A 398 -19.65 12.66 -42.49
N ARG A 399 -20.81 12.28 -43.05
CA ARG A 399 -21.57 11.07 -42.67
C ARG A 399 -21.09 9.82 -43.41
N THR A 400 -20.50 10.05 -44.61
CA THR A 400 -19.92 9.01 -45.46
C THR A 400 -18.53 9.44 -45.92
N VAL A 401 -17.61 8.51 -46.06
CA VAL A 401 -16.21 8.75 -46.42
C VAL A 401 -15.71 7.61 -47.29
N ARG A 402 -14.79 7.90 -48.22
CA ARG A 402 -14.13 6.88 -49.06
C ARG A 402 -12.76 6.50 -48.52
N PRO A 403 -12.26 5.29 -48.83
CA PRO A 403 -10.88 4.94 -48.54
C PRO A 403 -9.91 6.01 -49.11
N GLY A 404 -8.93 6.44 -48.30
CA GLY A 404 -7.99 7.52 -48.60
C GLY A 404 -8.46 8.93 -48.22
N GLU A 405 -9.74 9.13 -47.90
CA GLU A 405 -10.25 10.42 -47.43
C GLU A 405 -10.05 10.67 -45.95
N SER A 406 -10.20 11.93 -45.56
CA SER A 406 -10.16 12.36 -44.16
C SER A 406 -11.54 12.72 -43.63
N VAL A 407 -11.75 12.47 -42.35
CA VAL A 407 -12.93 12.91 -41.62
C VAL A 407 -12.48 13.66 -40.36
N ASP A 408 -13.05 14.84 -40.12
CA ASP A 408 -12.83 15.62 -38.93
C ASP A 408 -13.91 15.29 -37.90
N ILE A 409 -13.47 14.98 -36.68
CA ILE A 409 -14.33 14.76 -35.53
C ILE A 409 -14.17 15.94 -34.60
N THR A 410 -15.29 16.61 -34.33
CA THR A 410 -15.34 17.75 -33.40
C THR A 410 -16.08 17.36 -32.14
N ALA A 411 -15.56 17.73 -30.98
CA ALA A 411 -16.14 17.49 -29.69
C ALA A 411 -16.29 18.79 -28.91
N LEU A 412 -17.45 19.04 -28.36
CA LEU A 412 -17.77 20.16 -27.50
C LEU A 412 -17.81 19.70 -26.03
N PHE A 413 -17.13 20.46 -25.20
CA PHE A 413 -17.06 20.24 -23.76
C PHE A 413 -17.55 21.48 -23.02
N LEU A 414 -18.41 21.26 -22.02
CA LEU A 414 -19.00 22.32 -21.20
C LEU A 414 -18.61 22.13 -19.73
N GLY A 415 -18.28 23.25 -19.08
CA GLY A 415 -18.02 23.31 -17.63
C GLY A 415 -19.18 23.94 -16.85
N GLU A 416 -19.30 23.59 -15.59
CA GLU A 416 -20.34 24.15 -14.69
C GLU A 416 -20.27 25.68 -14.56
N SER A 417 -19.07 26.28 -14.75
CA SER A 417 -18.85 27.72 -14.72
C SER A 417 -19.17 28.45 -16.04
N GLY A 418 -19.81 27.77 -16.99
CA GLY A 418 -20.05 28.29 -18.34
C GLY A 418 -18.80 28.25 -19.24
N ALA A 419 -17.74 27.58 -18.83
CA ALA A 419 -16.58 27.36 -19.69
C ALA A 419 -16.95 26.45 -20.84
N GLU A 420 -16.56 26.82 -22.06
CA GLU A 420 -16.81 26.06 -23.27
C GLU A 420 -15.47 25.79 -23.98
N LEU A 421 -15.26 24.57 -24.41
CA LEU A 421 -14.04 24.17 -25.10
C LEU A 421 -14.34 23.19 -26.23
N THR A 422 -13.91 23.53 -27.42
CA THR A 422 -14.00 22.66 -28.60
C THR A 422 -12.67 22.00 -28.85
N ARG A 423 -12.69 20.70 -29.20
CA ARG A 423 -11.53 19.92 -29.67
C ARG A 423 -11.83 19.27 -30.99
N LYS A 424 -10.85 19.26 -31.86
CA LYS A 424 -10.90 18.60 -33.17
C LYS A 424 -9.82 17.56 -33.30
N ALA A 425 -10.13 16.46 -34.00
CA ALA A 425 -9.17 15.48 -34.44
C ALA A 425 -9.53 14.99 -35.85
N THR A 426 -8.54 14.88 -36.69
CA THR A 426 -8.69 14.40 -38.08
C THR A 426 -8.24 12.94 -38.14
N TYR A 427 -9.10 12.09 -38.68
CA TYR A 427 -8.76 10.69 -38.96
C TYR A 427 -8.65 10.48 -40.48
N HIS A 428 -7.52 9.90 -40.90
CA HIS A 428 -7.31 9.50 -42.30
C HIS A 428 -7.73 8.04 -42.46
N VAL A 429 -8.76 7.82 -43.29
CA VAL A 429 -9.22 6.48 -43.62
C VAL A 429 -8.20 5.78 -44.48
N PRO A 430 -7.64 4.62 -44.10
CA PRO A 430 -6.67 3.91 -44.95
C PRO A 430 -7.20 3.61 -46.35
N VAL A 431 -6.35 3.67 -47.39
CA VAL A 431 -6.74 3.39 -48.76
C VAL A 431 -7.34 2.00 -48.95
N GLY A 432 -6.87 1.03 -48.16
CA GLY A 432 -7.41 -0.35 -48.14
C GLY A 432 -8.52 -0.60 -47.14
N ALA A 433 -9.13 0.45 -46.59
CA ALA A 433 -10.20 0.29 -45.60
C ALA A 433 -11.42 -0.40 -46.24
N PRO A 434 -11.92 -1.51 -45.69
CA PRO A 434 -13.11 -2.17 -46.23
C PRO A 434 -14.35 -1.29 -46.03
N PRO A 435 -15.35 -1.38 -46.91
CA PRO A 435 -16.64 -0.68 -46.74
C PRO A 435 -17.33 -1.13 -45.44
N GLY A 436 -18.22 -0.26 -44.93
CA GLY A 436 -19.01 -0.50 -43.75
C GLY A 436 -18.77 0.52 -42.62
N PRO A 437 -19.41 0.36 -41.48
CA PRO A 437 -19.41 1.34 -40.41
C PRO A 437 -18.06 1.48 -39.68
N LEU A 438 -17.64 2.72 -39.49
CA LEU A 438 -16.60 3.14 -38.54
C LEU A 438 -17.25 3.86 -37.37
N TYR A 439 -16.90 3.46 -36.16
CA TYR A 439 -17.36 4.09 -34.93
C TYR A 439 -16.25 4.99 -34.36
N PHE A 440 -16.59 6.24 -34.12
CA PHE A 440 -15.73 7.25 -33.54
C PHE A 440 -16.19 7.56 -32.15
N THR A 441 -15.41 7.16 -31.17
CA THR A 441 -15.70 7.41 -29.75
C THR A 441 -14.75 8.48 -29.22
N VAL A 442 -15.31 9.64 -28.87
CA VAL A 442 -14.57 10.63 -28.07
C VAL A 442 -14.80 10.27 -26.60
N THR A 443 -13.73 10.12 -25.84
CA THR A 443 -13.76 9.62 -24.46
C THR A 443 -12.70 10.27 -23.58
N ASP A 444 -12.94 10.26 -22.28
CA ASP A 444 -11.96 10.66 -21.25
C ASP A 444 -10.90 9.57 -20.98
N GLY A 445 -9.87 9.94 -20.20
CA GLY A 445 -8.81 9.02 -19.81
C GLY A 445 -9.30 7.80 -19.02
N PRO A 446 -10.11 7.95 -17.95
CA PRO A 446 -10.64 6.84 -17.16
C PRO A 446 -11.42 5.83 -18.00
N SER A 447 -12.34 6.32 -18.84
CA SER A 447 -13.15 5.45 -19.71
C SER A 447 -12.30 4.73 -20.74
N ALA A 448 -11.29 5.41 -21.30
CA ALA A 448 -10.33 4.78 -22.22
C ALA A 448 -9.44 3.74 -21.51
N ASN A 449 -9.06 3.98 -20.25
CA ASN A 449 -8.24 3.06 -19.47
C ASN A 449 -9.02 1.86 -18.96
N LEU A 450 -10.35 1.91 -18.89
CA LEU A 450 -11.17 0.82 -18.33
C LEU A 450 -10.95 -0.51 -19.08
N SER A 451 -10.81 -0.46 -20.41
CA SER A 451 -10.52 -1.65 -21.21
C SER A 451 -9.13 -2.22 -20.90
N GLU A 452 -8.14 -1.36 -20.71
CA GLU A 452 -6.76 -1.75 -20.36
C GLU A 452 -6.71 -2.39 -18.95
N PHE A 453 -7.43 -1.81 -17.98
CA PHE A 453 -7.52 -2.38 -16.63
C PHE A 453 -8.22 -3.73 -16.61
N ARG A 454 -9.33 -3.89 -17.35
CA ARG A 454 -10.00 -5.19 -17.49
C ARG A 454 -9.07 -6.24 -18.08
N GLN A 455 -8.32 -5.88 -19.11
CA GLN A 455 -7.33 -6.75 -19.72
C GLN A 455 -6.21 -7.10 -18.74
N PHE A 456 -5.69 -6.14 -18.00
CA PHE A 456 -4.67 -6.36 -16.97
C PHE A 456 -5.13 -7.37 -15.90
N LEU A 457 -6.39 -7.30 -15.47
CA LEU A 457 -6.96 -8.22 -14.50
C LEU A 457 -7.17 -9.63 -15.08
N LEU A 458 -7.61 -9.73 -16.34
CA LEU A 458 -7.86 -11.02 -17.00
C LEU A 458 -6.57 -11.70 -17.46
N THR A 459 -5.60 -10.91 -17.88
CA THR A 459 -4.32 -11.39 -18.43
C THR A 459 -3.18 -10.58 -17.82
N PRO A 460 -2.77 -10.90 -16.59
CA PRO A 460 -1.68 -10.20 -15.92
C PRO A 460 -0.39 -10.21 -16.76
N PRO A 461 0.41 -9.13 -16.74
CA PRO A 461 1.67 -9.07 -17.45
C PRO A 461 2.59 -10.23 -17.08
N ARG A 462 3.17 -10.87 -18.10
CA ARG A 462 4.10 -11.99 -17.94
C ARG A 462 5.56 -11.58 -18.06
N SER A 463 5.82 -10.32 -18.44
CA SER A 463 7.17 -9.78 -18.52
C SER A 463 7.25 -8.36 -17.96
N PRO A 464 8.44 -7.92 -17.55
CA PRO A 464 8.68 -6.55 -17.10
C PRO A 464 8.29 -5.51 -18.15
N GLU A 465 8.56 -5.79 -19.45
CA GLU A 465 8.27 -4.92 -20.58
C GLU A 465 6.77 -4.72 -20.75
N GLN A 466 5.96 -5.79 -20.60
CA GLN A 466 4.50 -5.72 -20.65
C GLN A 466 3.94 -4.86 -19.51
N LEU A 467 4.44 -5.03 -18.29
CA LEU A 467 4.03 -4.20 -17.15
C LEU A 467 4.42 -2.73 -17.36
N ARG A 468 5.66 -2.48 -17.81
CA ARG A 468 6.13 -1.13 -18.13
C ARG A 468 5.26 -0.48 -19.22
N ALA A 469 4.99 -1.22 -20.29
CA ALA A 469 4.12 -0.75 -21.38
C ALA A 469 2.71 -0.42 -20.89
N PHE A 470 2.14 -1.27 -20.02
CA PHE A 470 0.84 -1.00 -19.42
C PHE A 470 0.86 0.29 -18.60
N LEU A 471 1.80 0.44 -17.66
CA LEU A 471 1.88 1.62 -16.77
C LEU A 471 2.15 2.93 -17.55
N THR A 472 2.94 2.87 -18.62
CA THR A 472 3.23 4.06 -19.46
C THR A 472 2.13 4.40 -20.46
N LYS A 473 1.25 3.45 -20.75
CA LYS A 473 0.12 3.60 -21.68
C LYS A 473 -1.11 4.24 -21.03
N LEU A 474 -1.15 4.33 -19.71
CA LEU A 474 -2.28 4.92 -19.00
C LEU A 474 -2.49 6.37 -19.42
N ARG A 475 -3.72 6.69 -19.75
CA ARG A 475 -4.12 7.97 -20.33
C ARG A 475 -4.47 8.96 -19.22
N PRO A 476 -3.83 10.14 -19.17
CA PRO A 476 -4.19 11.19 -18.23
C PRO A 476 -5.55 11.83 -18.56
N ASN A 477 -6.13 12.50 -17.57
CA ASN A 477 -7.45 13.12 -17.67
C ASN A 477 -7.41 14.58 -18.19
N ASP A 478 -6.24 15.09 -18.53
CA ASP A 478 -6.02 16.47 -19.02
C ASP A 478 -6.34 16.67 -20.49
N ARG A 479 -6.82 15.63 -21.15
CA ARG A 479 -7.18 15.63 -22.59
C ARG A 479 -8.21 14.56 -22.94
N PRO A 480 -8.99 14.76 -23.99
CA PRO A 480 -9.83 13.72 -24.55
C PRO A 480 -9.08 12.86 -25.56
N TYR A 481 -9.65 11.70 -25.85
CA TYR A 481 -9.13 10.69 -26.77
C TYR A 481 -10.17 10.36 -27.81
N LEU A 482 -9.81 10.39 -29.10
CA LEU A 482 -10.61 9.87 -30.19
C LEU A 482 -10.19 8.43 -30.46
N ARG A 483 -11.09 7.48 -30.25
CA ARG A 483 -10.89 6.05 -30.51
C ARG A 483 -11.74 5.63 -31.70
N VAL A 484 -11.12 5.04 -32.70
CA VAL A 484 -11.77 4.58 -33.94
C VAL A 484 -11.91 3.06 -33.87
N TRP A 485 -13.13 2.57 -34.03
CA TRP A 485 -13.47 1.15 -33.91
C TRP A 485 -14.13 0.61 -35.15
N ARG A 486 -13.95 -0.68 -35.39
CA ARG A 486 -14.77 -1.47 -36.32
C ARG A 486 -15.41 -2.62 -35.60
N SER A 487 -16.65 -2.95 -36.01
CA SER A 487 -17.30 -4.20 -35.61
C SER A 487 -16.72 -5.34 -36.45
N SER A 488 -15.60 -5.88 -36.01
CA SER A 488 -14.96 -7.03 -36.64
C SER A 488 -14.41 -7.93 -35.53
N PRO A 489 -14.59 -9.25 -35.66
CA PRO A 489 -14.02 -10.18 -34.67
C PRO A 489 -12.49 -10.06 -34.68
N THR A 490 -11.94 -9.84 -33.50
CA THR A 490 -10.49 -9.73 -33.27
C THR A 490 -10.10 -10.79 -32.28
N LEU A 491 -9.03 -11.52 -32.54
CA LEU A 491 -8.42 -12.41 -31.56
C LEU A 491 -7.40 -11.67 -30.73
N GLN A 492 -7.48 -11.84 -29.42
CA GLN A 492 -6.51 -11.32 -28.50
C GLN A 492 -5.61 -12.47 -28.02
N VAL A 493 -4.32 -12.38 -28.33
CA VAL A 493 -3.31 -13.35 -27.92
C VAL A 493 -2.26 -12.67 -27.06
N GLN A 494 -2.06 -13.15 -25.85
CA GLN A 494 -1.07 -12.61 -24.90
C GLN A 494 -1.15 -11.08 -24.66
N GLY A 495 -2.36 -10.54 -24.76
CA GLY A 495 -2.59 -9.10 -24.55
C GLY A 495 -2.46 -8.23 -25.81
N GLU A 496 -2.09 -8.79 -26.93
CA GLU A 496 -2.07 -8.09 -28.21
C GLU A 496 -3.31 -8.43 -29.06
N ASN A 497 -3.90 -7.39 -29.66
CA ASN A 497 -5.01 -7.54 -30.58
C ASN A 497 -4.47 -7.87 -31.96
N LEU A 498 -4.88 -9.01 -32.50
CA LEU A 498 -4.55 -9.47 -33.85
C LEU A 498 -5.76 -9.26 -34.77
N PRO A 499 -5.91 -8.10 -35.38
CA PRO A 499 -7.00 -7.85 -36.32
C PRO A 499 -6.78 -8.59 -37.62
N LEU A 500 -7.87 -9.03 -38.26
CA LEU A 500 -7.87 -9.56 -39.65
C LEU A 500 -6.93 -10.78 -39.88
N LEU A 501 -6.90 -11.73 -38.94
CA LEU A 501 -6.18 -12.98 -39.19
C LEU A 501 -6.87 -13.82 -40.26
N PRO A 502 -6.08 -14.51 -41.13
CA PRO A 502 -6.61 -15.55 -41.99
C PRO A 502 -7.39 -16.60 -41.17
N PRO A 503 -8.49 -17.16 -41.70
CA PRO A 503 -9.32 -18.13 -40.93
C PRO A 503 -8.54 -19.32 -40.38
N SER A 504 -7.53 -19.79 -41.09
CA SER A 504 -6.65 -20.87 -40.62
C SER A 504 -5.78 -20.50 -39.44
N ALA A 505 -5.22 -19.29 -39.43
CA ALA A 505 -4.45 -18.79 -38.30
C ALA A 505 -5.36 -18.49 -37.10
N GLY A 506 -6.56 -17.95 -37.35
CA GLY A 506 -7.58 -17.75 -36.33
C GLY A 506 -8.00 -19.05 -35.66
N ALA A 507 -8.25 -20.10 -36.42
CA ALA A 507 -8.61 -21.42 -35.90
C ALA A 507 -7.50 -22.06 -35.05
N ALA A 508 -6.24 -21.88 -35.43
CA ALA A 508 -5.09 -22.37 -34.65
C ALA A 508 -4.91 -21.64 -33.30
N LEU A 509 -5.29 -20.38 -33.22
CA LEU A 509 -5.12 -19.54 -32.04
C LEU A 509 -6.35 -19.53 -31.12
N LEU A 510 -7.51 -20.03 -31.57
CA LEU A 510 -8.78 -20.00 -30.82
C LEU A 510 -8.71 -20.66 -29.43
N GLN A 511 -7.83 -21.66 -29.23
CA GLN A 511 -7.67 -22.31 -27.92
C GLN A 511 -6.90 -21.44 -26.90
N SER A 512 -6.13 -20.46 -27.38
CA SER A 512 -5.26 -19.61 -26.55
C SER A 512 -5.63 -18.12 -26.59
N ALA A 513 -6.70 -17.75 -27.31
CA ALA A 513 -7.08 -16.39 -27.60
C ALA A 513 -8.47 -16.04 -27.03
N ALA A 514 -8.62 -14.81 -26.53
CA ALA A 514 -9.91 -14.23 -26.23
C ALA A 514 -10.49 -13.58 -27.50
N GLN A 515 -11.76 -13.87 -27.81
CA GLN A 515 -12.46 -13.28 -28.94
C GLN A 515 -13.10 -11.96 -28.52
N GLN A 516 -12.83 -10.89 -29.26
CA GLN A 516 -13.47 -9.58 -29.10
C GLN A 516 -14.33 -9.28 -30.32
N SER A 517 -15.50 -8.70 -30.08
CA SER A 517 -16.46 -8.32 -31.12
C SER A 517 -16.12 -7.01 -31.85
N ASN A 518 -15.25 -6.18 -31.25
CA ASN A 518 -14.88 -4.88 -31.80
C ASN A 518 -13.36 -4.73 -31.84
N SER A 519 -12.86 -4.24 -32.96
CA SER A 519 -11.44 -3.96 -33.19
C SER A 519 -11.16 -2.47 -33.05
N LEU A 520 -10.22 -2.09 -32.19
CA LEU A 520 -9.68 -0.74 -32.13
C LEU A 520 -8.73 -0.54 -33.33
N VAL A 521 -9.12 0.34 -34.23
CA VAL A 521 -8.35 0.65 -35.45
C VAL A 521 -7.31 1.72 -35.19
N ALA A 522 -7.68 2.78 -34.47
CA ALA A 522 -6.80 3.89 -34.14
C ALA A 522 -7.20 4.59 -32.86
N GLU A 523 -6.23 5.23 -32.23
CA GLU A 523 -6.44 6.15 -31.13
C GLU A 523 -5.64 7.44 -31.38
N ILE A 524 -6.32 8.57 -31.30
CA ILE A 524 -5.74 9.90 -31.48
C ILE A 524 -5.89 10.67 -30.17
N ARG A 525 -4.78 11.15 -29.63
CA ARG A 525 -4.77 12.04 -28.47
C ARG A 525 -5.09 13.45 -28.93
N MET A 526 -6.14 14.05 -28.40
CA MET A 526 -6.45 15.45 -28.66
C MET A 526 -5.59 16.36 -27.78
N ASP A 527 -5.56 17.65 -28.10
CA ASP A 527 -4.74 18.62 -27.36
C ASP A 527 -5.14 18.71 -25.88
N PRO A 528 -4.16 18.78 -24.98
CA PRO A 528 -4.40 18.94 -23.56
C PRO A 528 -4.93 20.32 -23.23
N ALA A 529 -5.53 20.44 -22.05
CA ALA A 529 -5.92 21.72 -21.46
C ALA A 529 -5.78 21.65 -19.92
N PRO A 530 -5.76 22.80 -19.23
CA PRO A 530 -5.71 22.83 -17.77
C PRO A 530 -7.08 22.51 -17.14
N TRP A 531 -7.74 21.48 -17.70
CA TRP A 531 -9.07 21.00 -17.32
C TRP A 531 -9.06 19.47 -17.29
N LEU A 532 -9.84 18.92 -16.37
CA LEU A 532 -10.20 17.50 -16.38
C LEU A 532 -11.32 17.31 -17.39
N PHE A 533 -11.13 16.39 -18.34
CA PHE A 533 -12.17 15.99 -19.28
C PHE A 533 -12.93 14.77 -18.75
N SER A 534 -14.25 14.77 -18.93
CA SER A 534 -15.13 13.68 -18.53
C SER A 534 -16.18 13.39 -19.58
N GLY A 535 -16.60 12.12 -19.65
CA GLY A 535 -17.66 11.65 -20.55
C GLY A 535 -17.14 10.87 -21.75
N SER A 536 -18.07 10.15 -22.38
CA SER A 536 -17.81 9.33 -23.57
C SER A 536 -19.03 9.34 -24.48
N ARG A 537 -18.82 9.62 -25.77
CA ARG A 537 -19.86 9.56 -26.82
C ARG A 537 -19.31 8.96 -28.08
N THR A 538 -20.14 8.16 -28.75
CA THR A 538 -19.82 7.49 -30.02
C THR A 538 -20.73 8.00 -31.13
N ILE A 539 -20.14 8.25 -32.28
CA ILE A 539 -20.83 8.53 -33.53
C ILE A 539 -20.37 7.54 -34.60
N GLN A 540 -21.17 7.38 -35.65
CA GLN A 540 -20.89 6.47 -36.74
C GLN A 540 -20.66 7.27 -38.06
N VAL A 541 -19.69 6.83 -38.84
CA VAL A 541 -19.43 7.28 -40.22
C VAL A 541 -19.34 6.05 -41.13
N GLU A 542 -19.97 6.08 -42.27
CA GLU A 542 -20.01 4.96 -43.21
C GLU A 542 -18.87 5.07 -44.22
N VAL A 543 -18.06 4.01 -44.36
CA VAL A 543 -17.06 3.90 -45.44
C VAL A 543 -17.75 3.30 -46.63
N LYS A 544 -17.79 4.05 -47.75
CA LYS A 544 -18.32 3.63 -49.06
C LYS A 544 -17.17 3.40 -50.02
N GLU A 545 -17.41 2.50 -50.98
CA GLU A 545 -16.46 2.25 -52.10
C GLU A 545 -16.16 3.50 -52.92
#